data_6f78db5b74ad21178e7ca16c01f1044b
#
_entry.id   6f78db5b74ad21178e7ca16c01f1044b
#
_cell.length_a   1.000
_cell.length_b   1.000
_cell.length_c   1.000
_cell.angle_alpha   90.00
_cell.angle_beta   90.00
_cell.angle_gamma   90.00
#
_symmetry.space_group_name_H-M   'P 1'
#
loop_
_entity.id
_entity.type
_entity.pdbx_description
1 polymer ?
#
loop_
_entity_poly.entity_id
_entity_poly.type
_entity_poly.pdbx_seq_one_letter_code
_entity_poly.pdbx_strand_id
1 'polypeptide(L)'
;MTRAEEFERLRPLLFSIAYRILGSVSEAEDAVQETWLRYAASPTQPTSTKAFLSAVVTRVSIDVLRSARVRREKYVGQWLPEPLLTDPYQDPERSAELADSVSMAALLLLERLTPLERAVFVLREVFGFGFPEIASAVGRSEAACRQLAVRARRHVDEGRPRFEADRREREELAGRFFDAFREGDVDGLRELLSADVQLAGDGGGKAPQLARSIIGAEKVARV
;
A
#
# COMPACT_ATOMS: atom_id res chain seq x y z
N MET A 1 -23.68 7.38 -21.89
CA MET A 1 -22.45 6.70 -21.42
C MET A 1 -22.83 5.30 -21.02
N THR A 2 -22.17 4.30 -21.57
CA THR A 2 -22.42 2.89 -21.25
C THR A 2 -21.79 2.52 -19.90
N ARG A 3 -22.22 1.41 -19.29
CA ARG A 3 -21.59 0.90 -18.06
C ARG A 3 -20.08 0.64 -18.23
N ALA A 4 -19.68 0.16 -19.41
CA ALA A 4 -18.27 -0.09 -19.72
C ALA A 4 -17.47 1.22 -19.76
N GLU A 5 -17.97 2.25 -20.42
CA GLU A 5 -17.30 3.57 -20.49
C GLU A 5 -17.18 4.22 -19.09
N GLU A 6 -18.22 4.11 -18.26
CA GLU A 6 -18.16 4.60 -16.88
C GLU A 6 -17.13 3.86 -16.03
N PHE A 7 -17.08 2.53 -16.19
CA PHE A 7 -16.12 1.70 -15.47
C PHE A 7 -14.69 2.03 -15.89
N GLU A 8 -14.40 2.08 -17.20
CA GLU A 8 -13.05 2.36 -17.70
C GLU A 8 -12.56 3.74 -17.24
N ARG A 9 -13.43 4.75 -17.19
CA ARG A 9 -13.08 6.06 -16.63
C ARG A 9 -12.70 6.00 -15.16
N LEU A 10 -13.31 5.10 -14.38
CA LEU A 10 -13.06 4.94 -12.93
C LEU A 10 -11.98 3.90 -12.63
N ARG A 11 -11.58 3.08 -13.60
CA ARG A 11 -10.62 2.00 -13.44
C ARG A 11 -9.31 2.44 -12.77
N PRO A 12 -8.69 3.59 -13.12
CA PRO A 12 -7.48 4.07 -12.44
C PRO A 12 -7.70 4.29 -10.94
N LEU A 13 -8.82 4.90 -10.54
CA LEU A 13 -9.19 5.08 -9.13
C LEU A 13 -9.37 3.74 -8.42
N LEU A 14 -10.09 2.80 -9.05
CA LEU A 14 -10.37 1.48 -8.46
C LEU A 14 -9.08 0.70 -8.26
N PHE A 15 -8.19 0.70 -9.24
CA PHE A 15 -6.86 0.10 -9.13
C PHE A 15 -6.06 0.72 -8.00
N SER A 16 -6.02 2.04 -7.93
CA SER A 16 -5.28 2.79 -6.91
C SER A 16 -5.77 2.49 -5.49
N ILE A 17 -7.10 2.33 -5.28
CA ILE A 17 -7.70 1.89 -4.02
C ILE A 17 -7.26 0.44 -3.70
N ALA A 18 -7.45 -0.48 -4.65
CA ALA A 18 -7.13 -1.89 -4.47
C ALA A 18 -5.66 -2.11 -4.15
N TYR A 19 -4.75 -1.48 -4.91
CA TYR A 19 -3.31 -1.61 -4.73
C TYR A 19 -2.85 -1.17 -3.33
N ARG A 20 -3.35 -0.05 -2.80
CA ARG A 20 -3.00 0.40 -1.45
C ARG A 20 -3.54 -0.51 -0.34
N ILE A 21 -4.66 -1.18 -0.61
CA ILE A 21 -5.21 -2.17 0.33
C ILE A 21 -4.43 -3.50 0.24
N LEU A 22 -4.05 -3.94 -0.96
CA LEU A 22 -3.48 -5.26 -1.20
C LEU A 22 -1.95 -5.28 -1.18
N GLY A 23 -1.30 -4.23 -1.69
CA GLY A 23 0.16 -4.14 -1.81
C GLY A 23 0.73 -5.01 -2.93
N SER A 24 -0.10 -5.51 -3.83
CA SER A 24 0.30 -6.30 -5.01
C SER A 24 -0.43 -5.79 -6.25
N VAL A 25 0.31 -5.63 -7.34
CA VAL A 25 -0.22 -5.17 -8.63
C VAL A 25 -1.18 -6.21 -9.21
N SER A 26 -0.79 -7.48 -9.19
CA SER A 26 -1.61 -8.57 -9.73
C SER A 26 -2.91 -8.75 -8.94
N GLU A 27 -2.85 -8.77 -7.60
CA GLU A 27 -4.06 -8.88 -6.77
C GLU A 27 -4.98 -7.65 -6.93
N ALA A 28 -4.40 -6.46 -7.18
CA ALA A 28 -5.18 -5.24 -7.44
C ALA A 28 -5.90 -5.30 -8.79
N GLU A 29 -5.23 -5.75 -9.84
CA GLU A 29 -5.87 -5.96 -11.17
C GLU A 29 -6.99 -6.99 -11.08
N ASP A 30 -6.79 -8.11 -10.39
CA ASP A 30 -7.81 -9.14 -10.16
C ASP A 30 -9.02 -8.57 -9.40
N ALA A 31 -8.79 -7.75 -8.37
CA ALA A 31 -9.86 -7.10 -7.62
C ALA A 31 -10.66 -6.11 -8.48
N VAL A 32 -9.99 -5.37 -9.38
CA VAL A 32 -10.66 -4.48 -10.35
C VAL A 32 -11.49 -5.29 -11.35
N GLN A 33 -10.95 -6.40 -11.87
CA GLN A 33 -11.68 -7.27 -12.78
C GLN A 33 -12.91 -7.88 -12.12
N GLU A 34 -12.79 -8.40 -10.90
CA GLU A 34 -13.93 -8.93 -10.12
C GLU A 34 -14.98 -7.84 -9.86
N THR A 35 -14.54 -6.60 -9.62
CA THR A 35 -15.44 -5.44 -9.47
C THR A 35 -16.24 -5.19 -10.74
N TRP A 36 -15.60 -5.29 -11.92
CA TRP A 36 -16.28 -5.19 -13.21
C TRP A 36 -17.35 -6.27 -13.38
N LEU A 37 -17.00 -7.53 -13.11
CA LEU A 37 -17.93 -8.66 -13.25
C LEU A 37 -19.17 -8.47 -12.38
N ARG A 38 -19.01 -8.03 -11.13
CA ARG A 38 -20.11 -7.73 -10.22
C ARG A 38 -20.96 -6.55 -10.70
N TYR A 39 -20.34 -5.50 -11.23
CA TYR A 39 -21.04 -4.34 -11.77
C TYR A 39 -21.82 -4.68 -13.02
N ALA A 40 -21.22 -5.41 -13.96
CA ALA A 40 -21.84 -5.83 -15.21
C ALA A 40 -23.08 -6.72 -14.96
N ALA A 41 -22.98 -7.62 -13.97
CA ALA A 41 -24.07 -8.53 -13.57
C ALA A 41 -25.15 -7.86 -12.71
N SER A 42 -24.92 -6.67 -12.18
CA SER A 42 -25.87 -5.99 -11.29
C SER A 42 -27.12 -5.55 -12.05
N PRO A 43 -28.33 -5.92 -11.60
CA PRO A 43 -29.57 -5.47 -12.21
C PRO A 43 -29.86 -3.98 -11.90
N THR A 44 -29.24 -3.42 -10.87
CA THR A 44 -29.51 -2.09 -10.35
C THR A 44 -28.50 -1.09 -10.90
N GLN A 45 -28.99 0.07 -11.33
CA GLN A 45 -28.14 1.21 -11.66
C GLN A 45 -27.94 2.05 -10.40
N PRO A 46 -26.69 2.20 -9.90
CA PRO A 46 -26.44 2.96 -8.67
C PRO A 46 -26.64 4.47 -8.92
N THR A 47 -27.08 5.19 -7.89
CA THR A 47 -27.19 6.66 -7.93
C THR A 47 -25.84 7.33 -8.13
N SER A 48 -24.77 6.75 -7.59
CA SER A 48 -23.38 7.17 -7.80
C SER A 48 -22.54 5.96 -8.17
N THR A 49 -22.15 5.87 -9.44
CA THR A 49 -21.30 4.79 -9.96
C THR A 49 -19.93 4.79 -9.26
N LYS A 50 -19.34 5.98 -9.01
CA LYS A 50 -18.07 6.11 -8.29
C LYS A 50 -18.16 5.52 -6.87
N ALA A 51 -19.16 5.91 -6.10
CA ALA A 51 -19.34 5.42 -4.73
C ALA A 51 -19.59 3.90 -4.69
N PHE A 52 -20.44 3.41 -5.59
CA PHE A 52 -20.73 1.99 -5.71
C PHE A 52 -19.51 1.15 -6.04
N LEU A 53 -18.77 1.52 -7.09
CA LEU A 53 -17.59 0.78 -7.53
C LEU A 53 -16.46 0.84 -6.50
N SER A 54 -16.24 2.01 -5.88
CA SER A 54 -15.27 2.13 -4.78
C SER A 54 -15.62 1.24 -3.60
N ALA A 55 -16.90 1.11 -3.27
CA ALA A 55 -17.37 0.20 -2.21
C ALA A 55 -17.16 -1.28 -2.61
N VAL A 56 -17.44 -1.65 -3.85
CA VAL A 56 -17.28 -3.03 -4.33
C VAL A 56 -15.81 -3.42 -4.34
N VAL A 57 -14.92 -2.60 -4.95
CA VAL A 57 -13.49 -2.91 -5.00
C VAL A 57 -12.89 -2.98 -3.61
N THR A 58 -13.32 -2.12 -2.68
CA THR A 58 -12.86 -2.16 -1.29
C THR A 58 -13.23 -3.47 -0.61
N ARG A 59 -14.47 -3.95 -0.76
CA ARG A 59 -14.91 -5.24 -0.19
C ARG A 59 -14.13 -6.41 -0.77
N VAL A 60 -13.98 -6.44 -2.09
CA VAL A 60 -13.16 -7.47 -2.77
C VAL A 60 -11.75 -7.46 -2.22
N SER A 61 -11.12 -6.28 -2.12
CA SER A 61 -9.76 -6.16 -1.60
C SER A 61 -9.64 -6.60 -0.13
N ILE A 62 -10.61 -6.27 0.72
CA ILE A 62 -10.63 -6.74 2.11
C ILE A 62 -10.70 -8.28 2.18
N ASP A 63 -11.54 -8.91 1.36
CA ASP A 63 -11.70 -10.36 1.35
C ASP A 63 -10.43 -11.06 0.81
N VAL A 64 -9.83 -10.52 -0.24
CA VAL A 64 -8.52 -10.99 -0.76
C VAL A 64 -7.44 -10.85 0.30
N LEU A 65 -7.33 -9.70 0.96
CA LEU A 65 -6.31 -9.44 1.99
C LEU A 65 -6.47 -10.39 3.19
N ARG A 66 -7.69 -10.71 3.61
CA ARG A 66 -7.95 -11.71 4.65
C ARG A 66 -7.48 -13.11 4.25
N SER A 67 -7.78 -13.52 3.02
CA SER A 67 -7.30 -14.79 2.48
C SER A 67 -5.78 -14.83 2.32
N ALA A 68 -5.19 -13.74 1.80
CA ALA A 68 -3.75 -13.61 1.62
C ALA A 68 -3.01 -13.66 2.96
N ARG A 69 -3.55 -13.04 4.03
CA ARG A 69 -2.96 -13.09 5.37
C ARG A 69 -2.80 -14.51 5.88
N VAL A 70 -3.82 -15.36 5.72
CA VAL A 70 -3.74 -16.79 6.08
C VAL A 70 -2.68 -17.52 5.25
N ARG A 71 -2.51 -17.16 3.96
CA ARG A 71 -1.47 -17.74 3.10
C ARG A 71 -0.07 -17.25 3.48
N ARG A 72 0.07 -15.94 3.80
CA ARG A 72 1.34 -15.31 4.21
C ARG A 72 1.86 -15.84 5.54
N GLU A 73 0.99 -16.24 6.49
CA GLU A 73 1.39 -16.91 7.73
C GLU A 73 2.14 -18.23 7.49
N LYS A 74 1.98 -18.84 6.30
CA LYS A 74 2.68 -20.06 5.86
C LYS A 74 3.90 -19.75 4.98
N TYR A 75 4.12 -18.49 4.62
CA TYR A 75 5.20 -18.08 3.74
C TYR A 75 6.52 -18.05 4.51
N VAL A 76 7.57 -18.63 3.94
CA VAL A 76 8.91 -18.62 4.54
C VAL A 76 9.63 -17.35 4.11
N GLY A 77 9.84 -16.42 5.04
CA GLY A 77 10.50 -15.15 4.80
C GLY A 77 9.58 -13.94 5.00
N GLN A 78 10.12 -12.74 4.79
CA GLN A 78 9.39 -11.50 4.89
C GLN A 78 8.70 -11.19 3.56
N TRP A 79 7.40 -11.05 3.59
CA TRP A 79 6.64 -10.58 2.44
C TRP A 79 6.76 -9.04 2.34
N LEU A 80 7.11 -8.55 1.15
CA LEU A 80 7.19 -7.12 0.87
C LEU A 80 6.11 -6.72 -0.15
N PRO A 81 5.54 -5.51 -0.04
CA PRO A 81 4.67 -4.97 -1.07
C PRO A 81 5.41 -4.88 -2.42
N GLU A 82 4.68 -5.13 -3.49
CA GLU A 82 5.19 -5.00 -4.86
C GLU A 82 5.33 -3.51 -5.21
N PRO A 83 6.52 -3.03 -5.66
CA PRO A 83 6.70 -1.61 -5.97
C PRO A 83 5.89 -1.18 -7.20
N LEU A 84 5.24 -0.03 -7.11
CA LEU A 84 4.56 0.62 -8.22
C LEU A 84 5.35 1.88 -8.63
N LEU A 85 5.87 1.89 -9.85
CA LEU A 85 6.68 3.02 -10.35
C LEU A 85 5.84 4.26 -10.62
N THR A 86 4.60 4.08 -11.06
CA THR A 86 3.68 5.18 -11.39
C THR A 86 2.26 4.78 -11.04
N ASP A 87 1.59 5.61 -10.22
CA ASP A 87 0.17 5.44 -9.94
C ASP A 87 -0.66 5.87 -11.17
N PRO A 88 -1.52 5.00 -11.71
CA PRO A 88 -2.37 5.36 -12.84
C PRO A 88 -3.46 6.39 -12.48
N TYR A 89 -3.78 6.52 -11.20
CA TYR A 89 -4.76 7.51 -10.72
C TYR A 89 -4.07 8.82 -10.38
N GLN A 90 -4.50 9.89 -11.03
CA GLN A 90 -4.03 11.25 -10.78
C GLN A 90 -5.20 12.09 -10.28
N ASP A 91 -4.99 12.75 -9.16
CA ASP A 91 -5.89 13.76 -8.62
C ASP A 91 -5.08 15.05 -8.42
N PRO A 92 -5.35 16.10 -9.23
CA PRO A 92 -4.56 17.35 -9.16
C PRO A 92 -4.56 18.00 -7.77
N GLU A 93 -5.65 17.83 -7.00
CA GLU A 93 -5.79 18.42 -5.67
C GLU A 93 -5.00 17.65 -4.59
N ARG A 94 -4.74 16.36 -4.83
CA ARG A 94 -4.11 15.44 -3.87
C ARG A 94 -2.88 14.72 -4.43
N SER A 95 -2.26 15.24 -5.48
CA SER A 95 -1.19 14.56 -6.20
C SER A 95 0.02 14.21 -5.32
N ALA A 96 0.43 15.10 -4.41
CA ALA A 96 1.55 14.85 -3.49
C ALA A 96 1.22 13.74 -2.48
N GLU A 97 0.04 13.76 -1.85
CA GLU A 97 -0.41 12.74 -0.89
C GLU A 97 -0.56 11.37 -1.58
N LEU A 98 -1.05 11.35 -2.82
CA LEU A 98 -1.17 10.13 -3.62
C LEU A 98 0.20 9.55 -3.97
N ALA A 99 1.15 10.38 -4.39
CA ALA A 99 2.50 9.95 -4.71
C ALA A 99 3.22 9.36 -3.48
N ASP A 100 3.14 10.04 -2.34
CA ASP A 100 3.76 9.55 -1.09
C ASP A 100 3.12 8.25 -0.59
N SER A 101 1.83 8.05 -0.83
CA SER A 101 1.10 6.87 -0.36
C SER A 101 1.44 5.57 -1.10
N VAL A 102 2.12 5.61 -2.24
CA VAL A 102 2.63 4.43 -2.96
C VAL A 102 4.12 4.20 -2.71
N SER A 103 4.77 5.04 -1.91
CA SER A 103 6.15 4.79 -1.50
C SER A 103 6.26 3.46 -0.75
N MET A 104 7.39 2.77 -0.90
CA MET A 104 7.62 1.50 -0.17
C MET A 104 7.47 1.69 1.34
N ALA A 105 7.94 2.82 1.88
CA ALA A 105 7.81 3.13 3.31
C ALA A 105 6.34 3.23 3.74
N ALA A 106 5.49 3.92 2.96
CA ALA A 106 4.06 4.01 3.24
C ALA A 106 3.37 2.64 3.15
N LEU A 107 3.68 1.84 2.13
CA LEU A 107 3.11 0.50 1.97
C LEU A 107 3.49 -0.42 3.13
N LEU A 108 4.75 -0.37 3.59
CA LEU A 108 5.20 -1.13 4.77
C LEU A 108 4.48 -0.71 6.06
N LEU A 109 4.19 0.58 6.23
CA LEU A 109 3.37 1.05 7.35
C LEU A 109 1.95 0.50 7.28
N LEU A 110 1.36 0.43 6.08
CA LEU A 110 0.03 -0.14 5.87
C LEU A 110 -0.04 -1.65 6.18
N GLU A 111 1.06 -2.41 6.03
CA GLU A 111 1.12 -3.83 6.40
C GLU A 111 0.91 -4.08 7.91
N ARG A 112 1.13 -3.07 8.76
CA ARG A 112 0.89 -3.15 10.20
C ARG A 112 -0.59 -3.09 10.58
N LEU A 113 -1.45 -2.68 9.65
CA LEU A 113 -2.87 -2.49 9.88
C LEU A 113 -3.64 -3.80 9.65
N THR A 114 -4.73 -3.97 10.40
CA THR A 114 -5.71 -5.00 10.07
C THR A 114 -6.38 -4.67 8.73
N PRO A 115 -6.95 -5.66 8.01
CA PRO A 115 -7.61 -5.41 6.73
C PRO A 115 -8.67 -4.29 6.76
N LEU A 116 -9.46 -4.21 7.84
CA LEU A 116 -10.47 -3.15 7.99
C LEU A 116 -9.84 -1.79 8.32
N GLU A 117 -8.85 -1.74 9.19
CA GLU A 117 -8.11 -0.51 9.48
C GLU A 117 -7.44 0.04 8.24
N ARG A 118 -6.78 -0.83 7.44
CA ARG A 118 -6.13 -0.46 6.19
C ARG A 118 -7.12 0.11 5.19
N ALA A 119 -8.24 -0.57 4.96
CA ALA A 119 -9.28 -0.07 4.05
C ALA A 119 -9.84 1.29 4.49
N VAL A 120 -10.19 1.44 5.78
CA VAL A 120 -10.71 2.71 6.32
C VAL A 120 -9.67 3.82 6.21
N PHE A 121 -8.39 3.54 6.55
CA PHE A 121 -7.29 4.49 6.45
C PHE A 121 -7.10 4.96 5.01
N VAL A 122 -6.98 4.03 4.07
CA VAL A 122 -6.79 4.32 2.64
C VAL A 122 -7.93 5.18 2.10
N LEU A 123 -9.18 4.79 2.33
CA LEU A 123 -10.33 5.56 1.85
C LEU A 123 -10.38 6.96 2.47
N ARG A 124 -10.08 7.09 3.77
CA ARG A 124 -10.19 8.38 4.48
C ARG A 124 -9.02 9.30 4.22
N GLU A 125 -7.80 8.84 4.48
CA GLU A 125 -6.60 9.69 4.49
C GLU A 125 -6.05 9.90 3.07
N VAL A 126 -6.08 8.86 2.23
CA VAL A 126 -5.54 8.96 0.86
C VAL A 126 -6.56 9.52 -0.12
N PHE A 127 -7.79 8.98 -0.12
CA PHE A 127 -8.80 9.35 -1.12
C PHE A 127 -9.85 10.35 -0.63
N GLY A 128 -9.86 10.71 0.67
CA GLY A 128 -10.74 11.74 1.22
C GLY A 128 -12.23 11.38 1.30
N PHE A 129 -12.58 10.09 1.25
CA PHE A 129 -13.99 9.67 1.35
C PHE A 129 -14.61 10.08 2.69
N GLY A 130 -15.90 10.39 2.66
CA GLY A 130 -16.69 10.67 3.85
C GLY A 130 -16.98 9.40 4.67
N PHE A 131 -17.16 9.53 5.98
CA PHE A 131 -17.50 8.38 6.83
C PHE A 131 -18.80 7.65 6.44
N PRO A 132 -19.85 8.31 5.91
CA PRO A 132 -21.02 7.61 5.38
C PRO A 132 -20.65 6.66 4.22
N GLU A 133 -19.82 7.09 3.28
CA GLU A 133 -19.35 6.30 2.14
C GLU A 133 -18.47 5.14 2.60
N ILE A 134 -17.54 5.42 3.53
CA ILE A 134 -16.66 4.39 4.12
C ILE A 134 -17.49 3.34 4.85
N ALA A 135 -18.45 3.76 5.67
CA ALA A 135 -19.35 2.86 6.40
C ALA A 135 -20.10 1.92 5.46
N SER A 136 -20.65 2.46 4.37
CA SER A 136 -21.27 1.68 3.30
C SER A 136 -20.29 0.71 2.65
N ALA A 137 -19.06 1.16 2.35
CA ALA A 137 -18.04 0.34 1.69
C ALA A 137 -17.61 -0.84 2.56
N VAL A 138 -17.31 -0.62 3.84
CA VAL A 138 -16.76 -1.67 4.73
C VAL A 138 -17.81 -2.45 5.52
N GLY A 139 -19.11 -2.10 5.38
CA GLY A 139 -20.21 -2.78 6.07
C GLY A 139 -20.16 -2.59 7.60
N ARG A 140 -19.89 -1.36 8.06
CA ARG A 140 -19.82 -0.98 9.47
C ARG A 140 -20.59 0.32 9.73
N SER A 141 -20.87 0.63 11.00
CA SER A 141 -21.43 1.94 11.36
C SER A 141 -20.38 3.04 11.19
N GLU A 142 -20.82 4.27 10.95
CA GLU A 142 -19.92 5.43 10.89
C GLU A 142 -19.08 5.61 12.17
N ALA A 143 -19.68 5.37 13.34
CA ALA A 143 -19.00 5.43 14.63
C ALA A 143 -17.85 4.41 14.68
N ALA A 144 -18.10 3.17 14.23
CA ALA A 144 -17.05 2.15 14.14
C ALA A 144 -15.96 2.53 13.14
N CYS A 145 -16.31 3.15 11.99
CA CYS A 145 -15.33 3.63 11.02
C CYS A 145 -14.45 4.76 11.58
N ARG A 146 -15.03 5.70 12.36
CA ARG A 146 -14.23 6.73 13.04
C ARG A 146 -13.23 6.11 14.04
N GLN A 147 -13.65 5.10 14.80
CA GLN A 147 -12.76 4.39 15.73
C GLN A 147 -11.66 3.62 14.98
N LEU A 148 -11.99 2.97 13.86
CA LEU A 148 -11.01 2.29 13.00
C LEU A 148 -9.98 3.28 12.45
N ALA A 149 -10.42 4.45 11.96
CA ALA A 149 -9.53 5.50 11.46
C ALA A 149 -8.56 6.01 12.52
N VAL A 150 -9.04 6.26 13.75
CA VAL A 150 -8.19 6.70 14.88
C VAL A 150 -7.14 5.62 15.21
N ARG A 151 -7.54 4.34 15.30
CA ARG A 151 -6.59 3.25 15.57
C ARG A 151 -5.57 3.08 14.45
N ALA A 152 -6.02 3.12 13.20
CA ALA A 152 -5.16 3.00 12.03
C ALA A 152 -4.11 4.12 12.01
N ARG A 153 -4.52 5.38 12.24
CA ARG A 153 -3.60 6.51 12.31
C ARG A 153 -2.55 6.32 13.41
N ARG A 154 -2.98 5.92 14.61
CA ARG A 154 -2.04 5.64 15.71
C ARG A 154 -1.02 4.55 15.33
N HIS A 155 -1.44 3.43 14.74
CA HIS A 155 -0.53 2.36 14.32
C HIS A 155 0.45 2.81 13.23
N VAL A 156 0.00 3.68 12.31
CA VAL A 156 0.87 4.28 11.28
C VAL A 156 1.89 5.22 11.94
N ASP A 157 1.45 6.11 12.83
CA ASP A 157 2.32 7.08 13.51
C ASP A 157 3.37 6.39 14.41
N GLU A 158 2.99 5.32 15.11
CA GLU A 158 3.91 4.49 15.90
C GLU A 158 4.99 3.80 15.03
N GLY A 159 4.73 3.62 13.73
CA GLY A 159 5.66 3.01 12.79
C GLY A 159 6.52 4.01 12.00
N ARG A 160 6.20 5.30 12.07
CA ARG A 160 6.97 6.33 11.35
C ARG A 160 8.36 6.50 11.95
N PRO A 161 9.38 6.75 11.11
CA PRO A 161 10.70 7.13 11.62
C PRO A 161 10.59 8.40 12.47
N ARG A 162 11.40 8.49 13.51
CA ARG A 162 11.42 9.65 14.45
C ARG A 162 11.88 10.95 13.80
N PHE A 163 12.54 10.86 12.64
CA PHE A 163 13.07 12.00 11.89
C PHE A 163 12.54 11.91 10.46
N GLU A 164 11.88 12.97 9.99
CA GLU A 164 11.49 13.11 8.60
C GLU A 164 12.61 13.89 7.89
N ALA A 165 13.40 13.20 7.07
CA ALA A 165 14.28 13.87 6.12
C ALA A 165 13.41 14.47 4.99
N ASP A 166 13.76 15.66 4.51
CA ASP A 166 13.09 16.22 3.35
C ASP A 166 13.41 15.41 2.07
N ARG A 167 12.72 15.71 0.98
CA ARG A 167 12.89 14.96 -0.28
C ARG A 167 14.32 15.06 -0.81
N ARG A 168 14.93 16.23 -0.72
CA ARG A 168 16.29 16.48 -1.21
C ARG A 168 17.32 15.72 -0.38
N GLU A 169 17.19 15.74 0.94
CA GLU A 169 18.05 14.96 1.84
C GLU A 169 17.95 13.46 1.58
N ARG A 170 16.75 12.96 1.30
CA ARG A 170 16.55 11.54 0.93
C ARG A 170 17.19 11.18 -0.41
N GLU A 171 17.04 12.05 -1.44
CA GLU A 171 17.66 11.86 -2.76
C GLU A 171 19.19 11.90 -2.68
N GLU A 172 19.74 12.82 -1.89
CA GLU A 172 21.19 12.95 -1.67
C GLU A 172 21.75 11.72 -0.93
N LEU A 173 21.08 11.28 0.13
CA LEU A 173 21.46 10.07 0.87
C LEU A 173 21.40 8.82 -0.02
N ALA A 174 20.35 8.68 -0.83
CA ALA A 174 20.21 7.58 -1.76
C ALA A 174 21.34 7.61 -2.82
N GLY A 175 21.68 8.78 -3.37
CA GLY A 175 22.79 8.94 -4.31
C GLY A 175 24.11 8.46 -3.70
N ARG A 176 24.47 8.94 -2.52
CA ARG A 176 25.67 8.53 -1.79
C ARG A 176 25.69 7.02 -1.51
N PHE A 177 24.55 6.45 -1.14
CA PHE A 177 24.44 5.02 -0.88
C PHE A 177 24.72 4.20 -2.15
N PHE A 178 24.10 4.55 -3.28
CA PHE A 178 24.30 3.83 -4.53
C PHE A 178 25.71 4.03 -5.12
N ASP A 179 26.34 5.17 -4.89
CA ASP A 179 27.73 5.42 -5.30
C ASP A 179 28.67 4.52 -4.49
N ALA A 180 28.59 4.52 -3.16
CA ALA A 180 29.37 3.65 -2.30
C ALA A 180 29.14 2.15 -2.61
N PHE A 181 27.90 1.75 -2.92
CA PHE A 181 27.58 0.38 -3.32
C PHE A 181 28.25 -0.02 -4.65
N ARG A 182 28.23 0.86 -5.67
CA ARG A 182 28.86 0.59 -6.97
C ARG A 182 30.38 0.53 -6.88
N GLU A 183 30.98 1.32 -6.00
CA GLU A 183 32.41 1.37 -5.78
C GLU A 183 32.94 0.27 -4.87
N GLY A 184 32.04 -0.47 -4.20
CA GLY A 184 32.40 -1.47 -3.20
C GLY A 184 32.98 -0.86 -1.92
N ASP A 185 32.67 0.42 -1.64
CA ASP A 185 33.12 1.13 -0.45
C ASP A 185 32.30 0.70 0.78
N VAL A 186 32.73 -0.38 1.42
CA VAL A 186 32.08 -0.95 2.60
C VAL A 186 32.11 0.01 3.79
N ASP A 187 33.19 0.80 3.95
CA ASP A 187 33.30 1.75 5.05
C ASP A 187 32.36 2.93 4.84
N GLY A 188 32.29 3.47 3.62
CA GLY A 188 31.33 4.51 3.24
C GLY A 188 29.88 4.04 3.40
N LEU A 189 29.57 2.81 3.00
CA LEU A 189 28.22 2.23 3.25
C LEU A 189 27.91 2.17 4.74
N ARG A 190 28.86 1.73 5.56
CA ARG A 190 28.66 1.62 7.01
C ARG A 190 28.41 2.97 7.69
N GLU A 191 29.05 4.04 7.23
CA GLU A 191 28.84 5.40 7.74
C GLU A 191 27.45 5.97 7.38
N LEU A 192 26.88 5.55 6.26
CA LEU A 192 25.56 5.98 5.80
C LEU A 192 24.41 5.22 6.48
N LEU A 193 24.66 4.02 7.01
CA LEU A 193 23.64 3.16 7.60
C LEU A 193 23.45 3.47 9.08
N SER A 194 22.19 3.52 9.54
CA SER A 194 21.89 3.62 10.96
C SER A 194 22.30 2.34 11.72
N ALA A 195 22.59 2.47 13.02
CA ALA A 195 23.01 1.33 13.84
C ALA A 195 21.95 0.20 13.90
N ASP A 196 20.69 0.54 13.71
CA ASP A 196 19.52 -0.35 13.72
C ASP A 196 18.97 -0.64 12.33
N VAL A 197 19.73 -0.33 11.26
CA VAL A 197 19.32 -0.60 9.89
C VAL A 197 18.95 -2.08 9.70
N GLN A 198 17.93 -2.32 8.91
CA GLN A 198 17.47 -3.66 8.55
C GLN A 198 17.50 -3.87 7.05
N LEU A 199 18.15 -4.94 6.62
CA LEU A 199 18.06 -5.43 5.24
C LEU A 199 17.06 -6.58 5.21
N ALA A 200 16.02 -6.41 4.42
CA ALA A 200 15.00 -7.42 4.17
C ALA A 200 14.95 -7.72 2.68
N GLY A 201 14.70 -8.97 2.34
CA GLY A 201 14.54 -9.39 0.94
C GLY A 201 13.36 -10.34 0.82
N ASP A 202 12.62 -10.17 -0.27
CA ASP A 202 11.55 -11.09 -0.67
C ASP A 202 11.91 -11.71 -2.03
N GLY A 203 12.12 -13.02 -2.06
CA GLY A 203 12.45 -13.76 -3.28
C GLY A 203 11.21 -14.15 -4.12
N GLY A 204 10.00 -13.78 -3.68
CA GLY A 204 8.75 -14.11 -4.35
C GLY A 204 8.53 -15.63 -4.54
N GLY A 205 9.22 -16.46 -3.74
CA GLY A 205 9.22 -17.93 -3.90
C GLY A 205 10.00 -18.44 -5.12
N LYS A 206 10.67 -17.55 -5.87
CA LYS A 206 11.37 -17.88 -7.13
C LYS A 206 12.89 -17.72 -7.03
N ALA A 207 13.37 -16.98 -6.05
CA ALA A 207 14.80 -16.73 -5.81
C ALA A 207 15.17 -17.06 -4.37
N PRO A 208 16.45 -17.36 -4.10
CA PRO A 208 16.96 -17.42 -2.72
C PRO A 208 16.63 -16.12 -2.00
N GLN A 209 16.07 -16.24 -0.81
CA GLN A 209 15.68 -15.08 -0.01
C GLN A 209 16.35 -15.14 1.36
N LEU A 210 16.47 -13.99 1.99
CA LEU A 210 16.87 -13.91 3.38
C LEU A 210 15.73 -14.48 4.25
N ALA A 211 15.94 -15.63 4.87
CA ALA A 211 14.96 -16.25 5.76
C ALA A 211 14.59 -15.34 6.96
N ARG A 212 15.50 -14.42 7.29
CA ARG A 212 15.33 -13.40 8.33
C ARG A 212 16.02 -12.11 7.89
N SER A 213 15.49 -10.95 8.31
CA SER A 213 16.16 -9.66 8.14
C SER A 213 17.53 -9.66 8.79
N ILE A 214 18.50 -9.05 8.10
CA ILE A 214 19.83 -8.78 8.65
C ILE A 214 19.76 -7.43 9.37
N ILE A 215 20.16 -7.38 10.64
CA ILE A 215 20.07 -6.17 11.47
C ILE A 215 21.47 -5.70 11.82
N GLY A 216 21.68 -4.37 11.68
CA GLY A 216 22.90 -3.65 12.05
C GLY A 216 23.80 -3.30 10.88
N ALA A 217 24.33 -2.06 10.90
CA ALA A 217 25.12 -1.48 9.81
C ALA A 217 26.28 -2.35 9.37
N GLU A 218 27.03 -2.91 10.31
CA GLU A 218 28.20 -3.74 10.00
C GLU A 218 27.87 -5.03 9.26
N LYS A 219 26.75 -5.66 9.60
CA LYS A 219 26.31 -6.89 8.93
C LYS A 219 25.71 -6.60 7.55
N VAL A 220 24.94 -5.52 7.48
CA VAL A 220 24.27 -5.11 6.23
C VAL A 220 25.29 -4.64 5.19
N ALA A 221 26.33 -3.88 5.59
CA ALA A 221 27.35 -3.40 4.67
C ALA A 221 28.25 -4.51 4.08
N ARG A 222 28.24 -5.72 4.63
CA ARG A 222 29.03 -6.88 4.18
C ARG A 222 28.27 -7.84 3.26
N VAL A 223 26.99 -7.61 3.02
CA VAL A 223 26.14 -8.45 2.16
C VAL A 223 26.09 -7.93 0.74
#